data_b1fd29f4ceb62bcd08fe637ff42b0ae7
#
_entry.id   b1fd29f4ceb62bcd08fe637ff42b0ae7
#
_cell.length_a   1.000
_cell.length_b   1.000
_cell.length_c   1.000
_cell.angle_alpha   90.00
_cell.angle_beta   90.00
_cell.angle_gamma   90.00
#
_symmetry.space_group_name_H-M   'P 1'
#
loop_
_entity.id
_entity.type
_entity.pdbx_description
1 polymer ?
#
loop_
_entity_poly.entity_id
_entity_poly.type
_entity_poly.pdbx_seq_one_letter_code
_entity_poly.pdbx_strand_id
1 'polypeptide(L)'
;PESFSGTEPENAVEICDRVIEALGSTAENKLIVNLPNTVEMCTPNTYADQIEYFARNLEHRDAAIISIHPHNDRGCGVAAGELALLAGAERVEGTLFGNGERTGNMDIVTMGLNMFTQGVDPKLDFSNLPKLREIYERCTNMKIDPRQPYIGELVFTAFSGSHQDAINKGMKYMKESGTEYWEIPYLPIDPCLLYTSPSPRD
;
A
#
# COMPACT_ATOMS: atom_id res chain seq x y z
N PRO A 1 1.33 -9.41 19.53
CA PRO A 1 2.45 -8.81 20.27
C PRO A 1 2.75 -7.42 19.74
N GLU A 2 2.77 -6.43 20.62
CA GLU A 2 3.17 -5.07 20.26
C GLU A 2 4.67 -5.05 19.91
N SER A 3 5.06 -4.16 18.98
CA SER A 3 6.44 -4.08 18.48
C SER A 3 6.97 -5.43 17.94
N PHE A 4 6.11 -6.14 17.21
CA PHE A 4 6.43 -7.48 16.72
C PHE A 4 7.78 -7.55 16.00
N SER A 5 8.11 -6.58 15.14
CA SER A 5 9.38 -6.56 14.40
C SER A 5 10.63 -6.40 15.29
N GLY A 6 10.46 -6.06 16.56
CA GLY A 6 11.52 -5.97 17.57
C GLY A 6 11.36 -6.98 18.72
N THR A 7 10.41 -7.91 18.59
CA THR A 7 10.19 -9.00 19.57
C THR A 7 10.87 -10.27 19.07
N GLU A 8 11.34 -11.10 19.97
CA GLU A 8 11.86 -12.42 19.62
C GLU A 8 10.76 -13.24 18.94
N PRO A 9 11.00 -13.78 17.73
CA PRO A 9 9.95 -14.45 16.94
C PRO A 9 9.30 -15.61 17.67
N GLU A 10 10.08 -16.38 18.44
CA GLU A 10 9.60 -17.52 19.21
C GLU A 10 8.62 -17.08 20.31
N ASN A 11 8.92 -15.98 21.00
CA ASN A 11 8.04 -15.43 22.03
C ASN A 11 6.74 -14.90 21.42
N ALA A 12 6.82 -14.29 20.23
CA ALA A 12 5.63 -13.82 19.51
C ALA A 12 4.69 -14.98 19.12
N VAL A 13 5.27 -16.11 18.66
CA VAL A 13 4.52 -17.32 18.33
C VAL A 13 3.86 -17.89 19.60
N GLU A 14 4.64 -18.13 20.67
CA GLU A 14 4.15 -18.73 21.89
C GLU A 14 3.00 -17.90 22.50
N ILE A 15 3.15 -16.59 22.62
CA ILE A 15 2.09 -15.76 23.22
C ILE A 15 0.82 -15.77 22.39
N CYS A 16 0.91 -15.80 21.04
CA CYS A 16 -0.26 -15.86 20.18
C CYS A 16 -0.95 -17.21 20.28
N ASP A 17 -0.22 -18.33 20.29
CA ASP A 17 -0.81 -19.67 20.50
C ASP A 17 -1.57 -19.74 21.84
N ARG A 18 -0.96 -19.24 22.94
CA ARG A 18 -1.61 -19.19 24.24
C ARG A 18 -2.90 -18.36 24.25
N VAL A 19 -2.90 -17.24 23.52
CA VAL A 19 -4.10 -16.39 23.41
C VAL A 19 -5.19 -17.08 22.58
N ILE A 20 -4.84 -17.73 21.48
CA ILE A 20 -5.77 -18.50 20.64
C ILE A 20 -6.43 -19.62 21.46
N GLU A 21 -5.62 -20.39 22.21
CA GLU A 21 -6.12 -21.44 23.13
C GLU A 21 -7.07 -20.87 24.19
N ALA A 22 -6.64 -19.80 24.88
CA ALA A 22 -7.42 -19.21 25.96
C ALA A 22 -8.76 -18.64 25.52
N LEU A 23 -8.84 -18.14 24.27
CA LEU A 23 -10.07 -17.63 23.66
C LEU A 23 -10.93 -18.75 23.03
N GLY A 24 -10.37 -19.94 22.85
CA GLY A 24 -11.06 -21.05 22.19
C GLY A 24 -11.35 -20.77 20.73
N SER A 25 -10.46 -20.07 20.04
CA SER A 25 -10.62 -19.76 18.63
C SER A 25 -10.47 -21.03 17.77
N THR A 26 -11.21 -21.09 16.68
CA THR A 26 -11.25 -22.23 15.76
C THR A 26 -11.14 -21.78 14.31
N ALA A 27 -11.03 -22.74 13.39
CA ALA A 27 -11.02 -22.45 11.95
C ALA A 27 -12.31 -21.73 11.47
N GLU A 28 -13.44 -21.97 12.14
CA GLU A 28 -14.73 -21.34 11.85
C GLU A 28 -14.89 -19.97 12.56
N ASN A 29 -14.14 -19.76 13.65
CA ASN A 29 -14.17 -18.51 14.42
C ASN A 29 -12.74 -18.06 14.72
N LYS A 30 -12.08 -17.52 13.71
CA LYS A 30 -10.66 -17.16 13.75
C LYS A 30 -10.40 -15.92 14.58
N LEU A 31 -9.28 -15.93 15.28
CA LEU A 31 -8.71 -14.74 15.92
C LEU A 31 -7.86 -13.96 14.93
N ILE A 32 -8.01 -12.64 14.91
CA ILE A 32 -7.07 -11.76 14.20
C ILE A 32 -5.87 -11.52 15.13
N VAL A 33 -4.69 -11.98 14.69
CA VAL A 33 -3.42 -11.68 15.34
C VAL A 33 -2.71 -10.59 14.56
N ASN A 34 -2.44 -9.46 15.22
CA ASN A 34 -1.84 -8.31 14.57
C ASN A 34 -0.35 -8.20 14.90
N LEU A 35 0.48 -8.10 13.86
CA LEU A 35 1.94 -8.16 13.91
C LEU A 35 2.52 -6.82 13.42
N PRO A 36 2.63 -5.78 14.28
CA PRO A 36 3.03 -4.45 13.83
C PRO A 36 4.53 -4.35 13.56
N ASN A 37 4.89 -3.69 12.46
CA ASN A 37 6.25 -3.22 12.19
C ASN A 37 6.44 -1.83 12.80
N THR A 38 6.52 -1.80 14.12
CA THR A 38 6.59 -0.57 14.92
C THR A 38 7.86 0.21 14.57
N VAL A 39 7.68 1.50 14.27
CA VAL A 39 8.72 2.45 13.83
C VAL A 39 9.59 1.96 12.66
N GLU A 40 9.08 1.03 11.86
CA GLU A 40 9.85 0.36 10.79
C GLU A 40 11.23 -0.11 11.28
N MET A 41 11.25 -0.82 12.40
CA MET A 41 12.48 -1.22 13.10
C MET A 41 13.41 -2.05 12.21
N CYS A 42 12.86 -2.77 11.24
CA CYS A 42 13.60 -3.59 10.27
C CYS A 42 13.30 -3.19 8.82
N THR A 43 14.05 -3.74 7.89
CA THR A 43 13.80 -3.58 6.45
C THR A 43 12.58 -4.41 6.00
N PRO A 44 11.90 -4.04 4.89
CA PRO A 44 10.71 -4.76 4.41
C PRO A 44 10.91 -6.26 4.22
N ASN A 45 12.05 -6.69 3.69
CA ASN A 45 12.37 -8.10 3.52
C ASN A 45 12.53 -8.83 4.86
N THR A 46 13.21 -8.23 5.84
CA THR A 46 13.34 -8.81 7.17
C THR A 46 11.98 -8.93 7.87
N TYR A 47 11.11 -7.92 7.71
CA TYR A 47 9.75 -8.01 8.23
C TYR A 47 8.96 -9.15 7.58
N ALA A 48 9.07 -9.32 6.26
CA ALA A 48 8.45 -10.44 5.56
C ALA A 48 8.97 -11.80 6.04
N ASP A 49 10.30 -11.94 6.25
CA ASP A 49 10.88 -13.16 6.81
C ASP A 49 10.32 -13.47 8.22
N GLN A 50 10.13 -12.45 9.06
CA GLN A 50 9.50 -12.61 10.38
C GLN A 50 8.02 -13.05 10.27
N ILE A 51 7.26 -12.50 9.31
CA ILE A 51 5.88 -12.91 9.04
C ILE A 51 5.83 -14.37 8.57
N GLU A 52 6.72 -14.77 7.64
CA GLU A 52 6.78 -16.15 7.18
C GLU A 52 7.16 -17.11 8.31
N TYR A 53 8.16 -16.74 9.12
CA TYR A 53 8.54 -17.52 10.30
C TYR A 53 7.35 -17.69 11.25
N PHE A 54 6.65 -16.61 11.58
CA PHE A 54 5.49 -16.64 12.45
C PHE A 54 4.39 -17.55 11.87
N ALA A 55 4.06 -17.37 10.59
CA ALA A 55 3.03 -18.17 9.93
C ALA A 55 3.32 -19.67 9.90
N ARG A 56 4.61 -20.05 9.77
CA ARG A 56 5.03 -21.45 9.71
C ARG A 56 5.14 -22.13 11.08
N ASN A 57 5.33 -21.35 12.14
CA ASN A 57 5.56 -21.88 13.48
C ASN A 57 4.36 -21.73 14.41
N LEU A 58 3.31 -21.01 14.02
CA LEU A 58 2.07 -20.90 14.78
C LEU A 58 1.35 -22.26 14.79
N GLU A 59 1.19 -22.86 15.97
CA GLU A 59 0.57 -24.18 16.13
C GLU A 59 -0.91 -24.15 15.69
N HIS A 60 -1.61 -23.08 16.08
CA HIS A 60 -3.03 -22.88 15.76
C HIS A 60 -3.24 -22.00 14.53
N ARG A 61 -2.44 -22.22 13.47
CA ARG A 61 -2.44 -21.38 12.26
C ARG A 61 -3.82 -21.29 11.58
N ASP A 62 -4.57 -22.35 11.58
CA ASP A 62 -5.91 -22.42 10.99
C ASP A 62 -6.96 -21.62 11.76
N ALA A 63 -6.74 -21.41 13.07
CA ALA A 63 -7.60 -20.60 13.94
C ALA A 63 -7.21 -19.11 13.96
N ALA A 64 -6.25 -18.68 13.14
CA ALA A 64 -5.76 -17.31 13.10
C ALA A 64 -5.89 -16.67 11.72
N ILE A 65 -6.12 -15.35 11.70
CA ILE A 65 -5.90 -14.45 10.56
C ILE A 65 -4.69 -13.61 10.89
N ILE A 66 -3.62 -13.73 10.11
CA ILE A 66 -2.42 -12.92 10.29
C ILE A 66 -2.66 -11.54 9.71
N SER A 67 -2.68 -10.54 10.57
CA SER A 67 -2.82 -9.12 10.24
C SER A 67 -1.49 -8.40 10.41
N ILE A 68 -1.21 -7.47 9.52
CA ILE A 68 -0.01 -6.63 9.58
C ILE A 68 -0.38 -5.16 9.76
N HIS A 69 0.52 -4.43 10.43
CA HIS A 69 0.37 -3.01 10.71
C HIS A 69 1.72 -2.28 10.52
N PRO A 70 2.13 -2.01 9.28
CA PRO A 70 3.38 -1.32 9.03
C PRO A 70 3.28 0.18 9.35
N HIS A 71 4.26 0.71 10.08
CA HIS A 71 4.55 2.14 10.15
C HIS A 71 5.34 2.60 8.92
N ASN A 72 5.60 3.89 8.80
CA ASN A 72 6.29 4.48 7.65
C ASN A 72 7.50 5.34 8.05
N ASP A 73 8.16 5.01 9.15
CA ASP A 73 9.25 5.80 9.72
C ASP A 73 10.50 5.85 8.82
N ARG A 74 10.69 4.84 7.97
CA ARG A 74 11.77 4.77 6.97
C ARG A 74 11.28 5.03 5.54
N GLY A 75 9.98 5.33 5.36
CA GLY A 75 9.38 5.52 4.04
C GLY A 75 9.15 4.24 3.25
N CYS A 76 9.14 3.07 3.89
CA CYS A 76 9.01 1.77 3.24
C CYS A 76 7.74 1.02 3.65
N GLY A 77 6.78 1.68 4.32
CA GLY A 77 5.59 1.04 4.89
C GLY A 77 4.77 0.26 3.86
N VAL A 78 4.59 0.78 2.65
CA VAL A 78 3.89 0.08 1.57
C VAL A 78 4.68 -1.16 1.12
N ALA A 79 5.99 -1.01 0.89
CA ALA A 79 6.84 -2.14 0.49
C ALA A 79 6.86 -3.25 1.56
N ALA A 80 6.88 -2.87 2.85
CA ALA A 80 6.77 -3.82 3.95
C ALA A 80 5.42 -4.57 3.92
N GLY A 81 4.33 -3.86 3.64
CA GLY A 81 3.00 -4.45 3.48
C GLY A 81 2.92 -5.44 2.32
N GLU A 82 3.43 -5.07 1.14
CA GLU A 82 3.45 -5.93 -0.05
C GLU A 82 4.23 -7.22 0.20
N LEU A 83 5.45 -7.12 0.73
CA LEU A 83 6.28 -8.29 1.01
C LEU A 83 5.69 -9.17 2.11
N ALA A 84 5.07 -8.57 3.14
CA ALA A 84 4.41 -9.34 4.20
C ALA A 84 3.18 -10.12 3.69
N LEU A 85 2.40 -9.57 2.74
CA LEU A 85 1.32 -10.33 2.09
C LEU A 85 1.88 -11.51 1.29
N LEU A 86 2.97 -11.32 0.56
CA LEU A 86 3.65 -12.42 -0.15
C LEU A 86 4.20 -13.47 0.81
N ALA A 87 4.54 -13.08 2.04
CA ALA A 87 5.04 -13.98 3.10
C ALA A 87 3.92 -14.70 3.88
N GLY A 88 2.65 -14.44 3.57
CA GLY A 88 1.52 -15.18 4.13
C GLY A 88 0.61 -14.40 5.09
N ALA A 89 0.76 -13.08 5.18
CA ALA A 89 -0.24 -12.24 5.83
C ALA A 89 -1.54 -12.23 5.02
N GLU A 90 -2.67 -12.13 5.71
CA GLU A 90 -4.02 -12.23 5.11
C GLU A 90 -4.81 -10.93 5.25
N ARG A 91 -4.39 -10.05 6.14
CA ARG A 91 -5.05 -8.80 6.46
C ARG A 91 -4.04 -7.69 6.64
N VAL A 92 -4.38 -6.51 6.17
CA VAL A 92 -3.52 -5.31 6.26
C VAL A 92 -4.25 -4.22 7.02
N GLU A 93 -3.55 -3.56 7.92
CA GLU A 93 -3.97 -2.33 8.56
C GLU A 93 -3.10 -1.18 8.05
N GLY A 94 -3.75 -0.08 7.73
CA GLY A 94 -3.12 1.14 7.29
C GLY A 94 -4.06 2.32 7.44
N THR A 95 -3.67 3.47 6.93
CA THR A 95 -4.45 4.69 6.99
C THR A 95 -4.58 5.34 5.63
N LEU A 96 -5.60 6.15 5.44
CA LEU A 96 -5.75 6.93 4.22
C LEU A 96 -4.56 7.89 4.09
N PHE A 97 -3.87 7.78 2.96
CA PHE A 97 -2.71 8.61 2.59
C PHE A 97 -1.57 8.58 3.62
N GLY A 98 -1.48 7.49 4.38
CA GLY A 98 -0.41 7.31 5.37
C GLY A 98 -0.55 8.16 6.64
N ASN A 99 -1.73 8.73 6.91
CA ASN A 99 -1.94 9.53 8.12
C ASN A 99 -1.61 8.75 9.40
N GLY A 100 -0.98 9.40 10.35
CA GLY A 100 -0.63 8.76 11.62
C GLY A 100 0.43 9.54 12.39
N GLU A 101 0.90 8.94 13.47
CA GLU A 101 1.96 9.51 14.28
C GLU A 101 3.29 9.56 13.51
N ARG A 102 4.14 10.51 13.87
CA ARG A 102 5.49 10.72 13.31
C ARG A 102 5.45 10.90 11.79
N THR A 103 5.97 9.94 11.04
CA THR A 103 5.96 9.91 9.55
C THR A 103 4.75 9.20 8.97
N GLY A 104 3.86 8.72 9.84
CA GLY A 104 2.62 8.05 9.47
C GLY A 104 2.69 6.52 9.45
N ASN A 105 1.63 5.94 8.92
CA ASN A 105 1.46 4.51 8.72
C ASN A 105 1.57 4.16 7.23
N MET A 106 1.50 2.89 6.92
CA MET A 106 1.34 2.43 5.55
C MET A 106 0.09 3.07 4.91
N ASP A 107 0.26 3.67 3.73
CA ASP A 107 -0.85 4.24 2.96
C ASP A 107 -1.69 3.13 2.33
N ILE A 108 -2.92 2.96 2.80
CA ILE A 108 -3.83 1.92 2.32
C ILE A 108 -4.34 2.18 0.90
N VAL A 109 -4.36 3.44 0.45
CA VAL A 109 -4.75 3.80 -0.92
C VAL A 109 -3.65 3.33 -1.89
N THR A 110 -2.41 3.70 -1.60
CA THR A 110 -1.26 3.24 -2.41
C THR A 110 -1.16 1.71 -2.39
N MET A 111 -1.29 1.08 -1.23
CA MET A 111 -1.25 -0.38 -1.10
C MET A 111 -2.33 -1.08 -1.95
N GLY A 112 -3.58 -0.63 -1.84
CA GLY A 112 -4.69 -1.20 -2.60
C GLY A 112 -4.55 -1.01 -4.11
N LEU A 113 -4.09 0.15 -4.56
CA LEU A 113 -3.85 0.41 -5.98
C LEU A 113 -2.65 -0.36 -6.52
N ASN A 114 -1.59 -0.53 -5.72
CA ASN A 114 -0.47 -1.41 -6.07
C ASN A 114 -0.92 -2.85 -6.26
N MET A 115 -1.74 -3.40 -5.35
CA MET A 115 -2.33 -4.73 -5.51
C MET A 115 -3.12 -4.84 -6.82
N PHE A 116 -3.95 -3.85 -7.11
CA PHE A 116 -4.74 -3.82 -8.35
C PHE A 116 -3.84 -3.83 -9.60
N THR A 117 -2.72 -3.11 -9.61
CA THR A 117 -1.76 -3.12 -10.73
C THR A 117 -1.10 -4.48 -10.94
N GLN A 118 -1.08 -5.33 -9.92
CA GLN A 118 -0.57 -6.69 -9.98
C GLN A 118 -1.69 -7.74 -10.22
N GLY A 119 -2.90 -7.29 -10.57
CA GLY A 119 -4.03 -8.16 -10.87
C GLY A 119 -4.76 -8.70 -9.65
N VAL A 120 -4.52 -8.14 -8.46
CA VAL A 120 -5.18 -8.51 -7.23
C VAL A 120 -6.19 -7.42 -6.84
N ASP A 121 -7.48 -7.73 -6.92
CA ASP A 121 -8.54 -6.81 -6.53
C ASP A 121 -8.64 -6.71 -4.98
N PRO A 122 -8.30 -5.56 -4.39
CA PRO A 122 -8.34 -5.38 -2.93
C PRO A 122 -9.77 -5.26 -2.38
N LYS A 123 -10.81 -5.29 -3.24
CA LYS A 123 -12.22 -5.07 -2.89
C LYS A 123 -12.49 -3.71 -2.25
N LEU A 124 -11.69 -2.71 -2.62
CA LEU A 124 -11.84 -1.32 -2.20
C LEU A 124 -12.24 -0.46 -3.40
N ASP A 125 -13.14 0.48 -3.18
CA ASP A 125 -13.56 1.42 -4.22
C ASP A 125 -12.74 2.72 -4.15
N PHE A 126 -11.78 2.86 -5.05
CA PHE A 126 -10.99 4.07 -5.27
C PHE A 126 -11.33 4.77 -6.59
N SER A 127 -12.52 4.52 -7.15
CA SER A 127 -12.95 5.11 -8.42
C SER A 127 -13.05 6.65 -8.38
N ASN A 128 -13.16 7.24 -7.20
CA ASN A 128 -13.23 8.69 -7.02
C ASN A 128 -12.20 9.21 -6.00
N LEU A 129 -10.94 9.11 -6.35
CA LEU A 129 -9.83 9.62 -5.53
C LEU A 129 -9.94 11.12 -5.20
N PRO A 130 -10.36 12.02 -6.11
CA PRO A 130 -10.54 13.43 -5.77
C PRO A 130 -11.54 13.65 -4.63
N LYS A 131 -12.62 12.89 -4.60
CA LYS A 131 -13.60 12.96 -3.51
C LYS A 131 -13.05 12.42 -2.19
N LEU A 132 -12.29 11.35 -2.25
CA LEU A 132 -11.61 10.79 -1.08
C LEU A 132 -10.62 11.79 -0.48
N ARG A 133 -9.84 12.48 -1.33
CA ARG A 133 -8.94 13.57 -0.93
C ARG A 133 -9.70 14.70 -0.22
N GLU A 134 -10.79 15.19 -0.82
CA GLU A 134 -11.62 16.25 -0.22
C GLU A 134 -12.08 15.88 1.20
N ILE A 135 -12.58 14.65 1.36
CA ILE A 135 -13.06 14.15 2.66
C ILE A 135 -11.90 14.10 3.66
N TYR A 136 -10.77 13.51 3.26
CA TYR A 136 -9.58 13.41 4.10
C TYR A 136 -9.10 14.79 4.58
N GLU A 137 -8.86 15.72 3.64
CA GLU A 137 -8.37 17.07 3.96
C GLU A 137 -9.33 17.84 4.86
N ARG A 138 -10.64 17.68 4.66
CA ARG A 138 -11.67 18.30 5.51
C ARG A 138 -11.68 17.72 6.93
N CYS A 139 -11.55 16.38 7.04
CA CYS A 139 -11.63 15.71 8.35
C CYS A 139 -10.37 15.88 9.18
N THR A 140 -9.20 15.89 8.55
CA THR A 140 -7.91 15.94 9.23
C THR A 140 -7.32 17.36 9.32
N ASN A 141 -7.81 18.28 8.48
CA ASN A 141 -7.21 19.59 8.24
C ASN A 141 -5.73 19.51 7.78
N MET A 142 -5.37 18.40 7.14
CA MET A 142 -4.03 18.15 6.58
C MET A 142 -4.13 18.06 5.07
N LYS A 143 -3.16 18.66 4.37
CA LYS A 143 -3.07 18.56 2.91
C LYS A 143 -2.32 17.29 2.52
N ILE A 144 -2.77 16.68 1.41
CA ILE A 144 -2.05 15.58 0.78
C ILE A 144 -0.82 16.15 0.06
N ASP A 145 0.31 15.44 0.14
CA ASP A 145 1.52 15.83 -0.56
C ASP A 145 1.27 15.90 -2.08
N PRO A 146 1.73 16.96 -2.78
CA PRO A 146 1.56 17.07 -4.23
C PRO A 146 2.17 15.90 -5.02
N ARG A 147 3.09 15.15 -4.43
CA ARG A 147 3.74 13.97 -5.01
C ARG A 147 3.20 12.65 -4.45
N GLN A 148 2.12 12.68 -3.65
CA GLN A 148 1.52 11.44 -3.14
C GLN A 148 1.21 10.50 -4.30
N PRO A 149 1.61 9.23 -4.24
CA PRO A 149 1.30 8.27 -5.30
C PRO A 149 -0.20 8.24 -5.63
N TYR A 150 -0.53 8.15 -6.92
CA TYR A 150 -1.87 8.07 -7.50
C TYR A 150 -2.77 9.32 -7.35
N ILE A 151 -2.60 10.17 -6.34
CA ILE A 151 -3.55 11.25 -6.02
C ILE A 151 -2.92 12.65 -5.97
N GLY A 152 -1.61 12.76 -5.83
CA GLY A 152 -0.91 14.05 -5.76
C GLY A 152 -1.10 14.85 -7.04
N GLU A 153 -1.13 16.17 -6.94
CA GLU A 153 -1.35 17.07 -8.09
C GLU A 153 -0.30 16.91 -9.19
N LEU A 154 0.92 16.51 -8.82
CA LEU A 154 2.02 16.33 -9.76
C LEU A 154 2.04 14.96 -10.44
N VAL A 155 1.23 14.00 -9.98
CA VAL A 155 1.17 12.65 -10.58
C VAL A 155 0.75 12.69 -12.05
N PHE A 156 -0.11 13.64 -12.40
CA PHE A 156 -0.64 13.82 -13.75
C PHE A 156 0.15 14.85 -14.58
N THR A 157 1.35 15.22 -14.13
CA THR A 157 2.16 16.28 -14.76
C THR A 157 3.47 15.72 -15.31
N ALA A 158 3.72 15.93 -16.60
CA ALA A 158 4.99 15.62 -17.24
C ALA A 158 5.73 16.93 -17.58
N PHE A 159 6.90 17.13 -16.99
CA PHE A 159 7.72 18.35 -17.20
C PHE A 159 8.74 18.20 -18.35
N SER A 160 9.14 16.98 -18.70
CA SER A 160 10.12 16.74 -19.76
C SER A 160 9.45 16.71 -21.13
N GLY A 161 9.96 17.52 -22.09
CA GLY A 161 9.43 17.53 -23.45
C GLY A 161 9.51 16.18 -24.17
N SER A 162 10.53 15.38 -23.90
CA SER A 162 10.65 14.02 -24.42
C SER A 162 9.56 13.06 -23.89
N HIS A 163 9.20 13.19 -22.61
CA HIS A 163 8.11 12.42 -22.00
C HIS A 163 6.76 12.85 -22.55
N GLN A 164 6.52 14.16 -22.71
CA GLN A 164 5.29 14.69 -23.31
C GLN A 164 5.11 14.18 -24.76
N ASP A 165 6.18 14.16 -25.56
CA ASP A 165 6.15 13.64 -26.92
C ASP A 165 5.84 12.12 -26.96
N ALA A 166 6.47 11.36 -26.05
CA ALA A 166 6.22 9.92 -25.95
C ALA A 166 4.78 9.60 -25.55
N ILE A 167 4.23 10.35 -24.57
CA ILE A 167 2.82 10.20 -24.14
C ILE A 167 1.88 10.54 -25.29
N ASN A 168 2.11 11.66 -25.99
CA ASN A 168 1.28 12.07 -27.13
C ASN A 168 1.29 11.03 -28.27
N LYS A 169 2.46 10.45 -28.59
CA LYS A 169 2.57 9.35 -29.56
C LYS A 169 1.84 8.11 -29.11
N GLY A 170 2.00 7.72 -27.84
CA GLY A 170 1.28 6.60 -27.24
C GLY A 170 -0.23 6.77 -27.27
N MET A 171 -0.74 7.96 -26.93
CA MET A 171 -2.18 8.25 -26.98
C MET A 171 -2.75 8.19 -28.40
N LYS A 172 -2.00 8.67 -29.40
CA LYS A 172 -2.39 8.53 -30.82
C LYS A 172 -2.46 7.07 -31.23
N TYR A 173 -1.44 6.29 -30.88
CA TYR A 173 -1.41 4.85 -31.14
C TYR A 173 -2.60 4.11 -30.51
N MET A 174 -2.89 4.35 -29.25
CA MET A 174 -4.06 3.76 -28.56
C MET A 174 -5.37 4.09 -29.28
N LYS A 175 -5.53 5.34 -29.71
CA LYS A 175 -6.72 5.79 -30.46
C LYS A 175 -6.83 5.10 -31.83
N GLU A 176 -5.72 4.91 -32.52
CA GLU A 176 -5.67 4.28 -33.86
C GLU A 176 -5.83 2.76 -33.78
N SER A 177 -5.22 2.11 -32.79
CA SER A 177 -5.30 0.65 -32.58
C SER A 177 -6.62 0.19 -31.96
N GLY A 178 -7.36 1.09 -31.31
CA GLY A 178 -8.61 0.75 -30.61
C GLY A 178 -8.41 -0.15 -29.40
N THR A 179 -7.20 -0.20 -28.83
CA THR A 179 -6.91 -0.99 -27.62
C THR A 179 -7.71 -0.44 -26.43
N GLU A 180 -8.27 -1.35 -25.63
CA GLU A 180 -8.96 -1.01 -24.38
C GLU A 180 -8.00 -0.95 -23.18
N TYR A 181 -6.76 -1.42 -23.35
CA TYR A 181 -5.75 -1.45 -22.28
C TYR A 181 -4.81 -0.25 -22.39
N TRP A 182 -4.39 0.27 -21.23
CA TRP A 182 -3.39 1.33 -21.18
C TRP A 182 -2.00 0.78 -21.50
N GLU A 183 -1.49 1.09 -22.70
CA GLU A 183 -0.19 0.59 -23.21
C GLU A 183 0.92 1.66 -23.15
N ILE A 184 0.63 2.85 -22.67
CA ILE A 184 1.64 3.91 -22.51
C ILE A 184 2.47 3.60 -21.25
N PRO A 185 3.82 3.69 -21.30
CA PRO A 185 4.70 3.32 -20.17
C PRO A 185 4.69 4.32 -19.01
N TYR A 186 3.68 5.18 -18.91
CA TYR A 186 3.43 6.13 -17.84
C TYR A 186 2.02 5.93 -17.30
N LEU A 187 1.78 6.38 -16.07
CA LEU A 187 0.42 6.44 -15.53
C LEU A 187 -0.49 7.29 -16.44
N PRO A 188 -1.81 7.04 -16.48
CA PRO A 188 -2.75 7.89 -17.20
C PRO A 188 -2.58 9.35 -16.79
N ILE A 189 -2.21 10.19 -17.74
CA ILE A 189 -1.95 11.61 -17.52
C ILE A 189 -3.08 12.41 -18.17
N ASP A 190 -3.58 13.42 -17.46
CA ASP A 190 -4.57 14.34 -18.02
C ASP A 190 -3.94 15.14 -19.17
N PRO A 191 -4.42 14.99 -20.41
CA PRO A 191 -3.88 15.72 -21.55
C PRO A 191 -3.90 17.25 -21.38
N CYS A 192 -4.84 17.78 -20.59
CA CYS A 192 -4.93 19.21 -20.31
C CYS A 192 -3.72 19.74 -19.53
N LEU A 193 -3.07 18.90 -18.73
CA LEU A 193 -1.89 19.26 -17.95
C LEU A 193 -0.60 19.20 -18.77
N LEU A 194 -0.59 18.53 -19.92
CA LEU A 194 0.58 18.44 -20.81
C LEU A 194 0.88 19.77 -21.54
N TYR A 195 -0.10 20.63 -21.67
CA TYR A 195 0.00 21.89 -22.42
C TYR A 195 0.20 23.14 -21.56
N THR A 196 0.29 22.98 -20.24
CA THR A 196 0.39 24.13 -19.32
C THR A 196 1.80 24.56 -18.99
N SER A 197 2.82 23.78 -19.35
CA SER A 197 4.22 24.22 -19.25
C SER A 197 4.71 24.70 -20.62
N PRO A 198 5.27 25.92 -20.73
CA PRO A 198 5.87 26.37 -21.98
C PRO A 198 6.99 25.42 -22.37
N SER A 199 6.99 25.00 -23.63
CA SER A 199 8.10 24.25 -24.19
C SER A 199 9.38 25.08 -24.07
N PRO A 200 10.50 24.51 -23.62
CA PRO A 200 11.77 25.23 -23.61
C PRO A 200 12.32 25.58 -25.01
N ARG A 201 11.54 25.32 -26.05
CA ARG A 201 11.92 25.50 -27.47
C ARG A 201 11.03 26.46 -28.23
N ASP A 202 10.10 27.17 -27.55
CA ASP A 202 9.30 28.25 -28.13
C ASP A 202 9.90 29.61 -27.81
#